data_fbecb0b72a2dac27fed53e2c0b6b954d
#
_entry.id   fbecb0b72a2dac27fed53e2c0b6b954d
#
_cell.length_a   1.000
_cell.length_b   1.000
_cell.length_c   1.000
_cell.angle_alpha   90.00
_cell.angle_beta   90.00
_cell.angle_gamma   90.00
#
_symmetry.space_group_name_H-M   'P 1'
#
loop_
_entity.id
_entity.type
_entity.pdbx_description
1 polymer ?
#
loop_
_entity_poly.entity_id
_entity_poly.type
_entity_poly.pdbx_seq_one_letter_code
_entity_poly.pdbx_strand_id
1 'polypeptide(L)'
;MGPAGSWPXXSGGRFPRATDPWLSFAPDGTLHQLSLALDIDPPANRPGGFGRNALLVSRSSNGGLTWTAPITIIEDENPRFLNDKQSITADPTDPHLVYAVWDRLKSSTGNIINPERVPGDLSFKGAAMFSRTTDGGATWEPARVLYDPGAISQTIGNQLLVLPNATLVAFFDEILGVRNSAGPGPFNLSLKRSFDKGVTWLPXGTVTPDDNRAIRDGGLLFDVAVDPATGNLYAVWQDSRFSGFRFDEVAFSMSTDGGLTWSTPIKVNLTPTGLTNPLRRQAFLPSVAVTDDGTVVVTYYDFRNDGNSGELADYFAVHCHAACASRSSWGNEVRLTDTSFDILKAPVARGLFLGDYVGLATSGQDALAVFTQPHGTDGSSVFFRRAGP
;
A
#
# COMPACT_ATOMS: atom_id res chain seq x y z
N MET A 1 21.32 -18.87 -5.46
CA MET A 1 19.96 -18.53 -5.90
C MET A 1 19.52 -19.59 -6.91
N GLY A 2 18.39 -20.27 -6.63
CA GLY A 2 17.83 -21.20 -7.59
C GLY A 2 17.30 -20.47 -8.82
N PRO A 3 17.10 -21.15 -9.94
CA PRO A 3 16.52 -20.52 -11.13
C PRO A 3 15.15 -19.91 -10.76
N ALA A 4 14.78 -18.87 -11.47
CA ALA A 4 13.47 -18.21 -11.30
C ALA A 4 12.36 -19.25 -11.52
N GLY A 5 12.13 -20.02 -10.50
CA GLY A 5 11.20 -21.13 -10.50
C GLY A 5 10.13 -20.86 -9.48
N SER A 6 8.94 -20.79 -9.97
CA SER A 6 7.71 -21.07 -9.24
C SER A 6 7.81 -20.86 -7.73
N TRP A 7 7.36 -19.75 -7.27
CA TRP A 7 6.89 -19.63 -5.89
C TRP A 7 5.67 -20.56 -5.79
N PRO A 8 5.82 -21.73 -5.21
CA PRO A 8 4.74 -22.73 -5.30
C PRO A 8 3.57 -22.48 -4.44
N UNK A 9 3.74 -21.57 -3.99
CA UNK A 9 2.78 -21.43 -3.07
C UNK A 9 1.78 -20.38 -3.17
N UNK A 10 2.10 -19.68 -3.54
CA UNK A 10 1.16 -18.70 -3.43
C UNK A 10 0.03 -18.82 -4.35
N SER A 11 0.22 -19.26 -5.31
CA SER A 11 -0.93 -19.31 -6.21
C SER A 11 -1.64 -20.68 -6.24
N GLY A 12 -1.11 -21.64 -5.53
CA GLY A 12 -1.73 -22.97 -5.46
C GLY A 12 -1.91 -23.70 -6.79
N GLY A 13 -1.19 -23.30 -7.81
CA GLY A 13 -1.16 -23.99 -9.09
C GLY A 13 -2.33 -23.77 -10.02
N ARG A 14 -3.39 -23.05 -9.61
CA ARG A 14 -4.55 -22.78 -10.48
C ARG A 14 -4.37 -21.58 -11.39
N PHE A 15 -3.44 -20.68 -11.02
CA PHE A 15 -3.19 -19.43 -11.74
C PHE A 15 -1.73 -19.38 -12.14
N PRO A 16 -1.43 -18.92 -13.36
CA PRO A 16 -0.03 -18.86 -13.83
C PRO A 16 0.76 -17.70 -13.23
N ARG A 17 0.09 -16.73 -12.60
CA ARG A 17 0.77 -15.57 -12.03
C ARG A 17 0.12 -15.18 -10.69
N ALA A 18 0.97 -14.75 -9.75
CA ALA A 18 0.54 -14.08 -8.52
C ALA A 18 1.34 -12.79 -8.34
N THR A 19 0.72 -11.78 -7.72
CA THR A 19 1.31 -10.45 -7.53
C THR A 19 0.77 -9.84 -6.24
N ASP A 20 1.33 -8.70 -5.86
CA ASP A 20 0.87 -7.87 -4.74
C ASP A 20 0.73 -8.68 -3.43
N PRO A 21 1.80 -9.34 -2.96
CA PRO A 21 1.69 -10.11 -1.73
C PRO A 21 1.63 -9.20 -0.51
N TRP A 22 0.79 -9.58 0.46
CA TRP A 22 0.73 -8.92 1.76
C TRP A 22 0.81 -9.97 2.85
N LEU A 23 1.51 -9.65 3.95
CA LEU A 23 1.79 -10.60 5.02
C LEU A 23 1.37 -10.02 6.37
N SER A 24 0.87 -10.88 7.26
CA SER A 24 0.57 -10.46 8.62
C SER A 24 0.76 -11.64 9.59
N PHE A 25 1.41 -11.37 10.73
CA PHE A 25 1.59 -12.37 11.79
C PHE A 25 0.44 -12.25 12.80
N ALA A 26 -0.14 -13.38 13.13
CA ALA A 26 -1.05 -13.50 14.26
C ALA A 26 -0.25 -13.64 15.57
N PRO A 27 -0.87 -13.36 16.73
CA PRO A 27 -0.12 -13.39 18.01
C PRO A 27 0.39 -14.78 18.41
N ASP A 28 -0.12 -15.85 17.81
CA ASP A 28 0.38 -17.21 18.03
C ASP A 28 1.57 -17.57 17.12
N GLY A 29 2.05 -16.60 16.31
CA GLY A 29 3.14 -16.79 15.36
C GLY A 29 2.71 -17.33 14.00
N THR A 30 1.42 -17.59 13.78
CA THR A 30 0.93 -17.97 12.45
C THR A 30 1.09 -16.81 11.48
N LEU A 31 1.70 -17.07 10.35
CA LEU A 31 1.90 -16.07 9.29
C LEU A 31 0.85 -16.27 8.20
N HIS A 32 0.11 -15.24 7.91
CA HIS A 32 -0.90 -15.22 6.85
C HIS A 32 -0.36 -14.44 5.66
N GLN A 33 -0.59 -14.97 4.44
CA GLN A 33 -0.22 -14.32 3.19
C GLN A 33 -1.46 -14.19 2.32
N LEU A 34 -1.71 -12.99 1.79
CA LEU A 34 -2.76 -12.73 0.81
C LEU A 34 -2.08 -12.29 -0.49
N SER A 35 -2.52 -12.83 -1.62
CA SER A 35 -2.00 -12.44 -2.92
C SER A 35 -3.11 -12.37 -3.96
N LEU A 36 -2.90 -11.52 -4.97
CA LEU A 36 -3.72 -11.45 -6.17
C LEU A 36 -3.17 -12.47 -7.18
N ALA A 37 -4.03 -13.37 -7.63
CA ALA A 37 -3.69 -14.39 -8.62
C ALA A 37 -4.43 -14.07 -9.93
N LEU A 38 -3.72 -14.21 -11.06
CA LEU A 38 -4.19 -13.75 -12.36
C LEU A 38 -3.92 -14.78 -13.45
N ASP A 39 -4.83 -14.87 -14.41
CA ASP A 39 -4.51 -15.46 -15.72
C ASP A 39 -3.70 -14.45 -16.54
N ILE A 40 -2.58 -14.90 -17.10
CA ILE A 40 -1.66 -14.03 -17.86
C ILE A 40 -2.21 -13.77 -19.26
N ASP A 41 -2.82 -14.80 -19.85
CA ASP A 41 -3.30 -14.72 -21.23
C ASP A 41 -4.80 -14.43 -21.22
N PRO A 42 -5.19 -13.20 -21.54
CA PRO A 42 -6.61 -12.96 -21.79
C PRO A 42 -7.06 -13.87 -22.93
N PRO A 43 -8.31 -14.35 -22.90
CA PRO A 43 -8.84 -15.15 -23.99
C PRO A 43 -8.57 -14.49 -25.34
N ALA A 44 -8.28 -15.29 -26.37
CA ALA A 44 -7.90 -14.78 -27.70
C ALA A 44 -8.95 -13.82 -28.28
N ASN A 45 -10.19 -13.92 -27.84
CA ASN A 45 -11.29 -13.03 -28.28
C ASN A 45 -11.37 -11.74 -27.45
N ARG A 46 -10.45 -11.49 -26.51
CA ARG A 46 -10.47 -10.31 -25.63
C ARG A 46 -9.05 -9.77 -25.39
N PRO A 47 -8.37 -9.33 -26.44
CA PRO A 47 -7.02 -8.81 -26.27
C PRO A 47 -7.00 -7.57 -25.36
N GLY A 48 -6.14 -7.58 -24.35
CA GLY A 48 -5.94 -6.46 -23.45
C GLY A 48 -6.77 -6.48 -22.16
N GLY A 49 -7.65 -7.48 -21.98
CA GLY A 49 -8.40 -7.61 -20.73
C GLY A 49 -7.65 -8.47 -19.71
N PHE A 50 -7.93 -8.26 -18.44
CA PHE A 50 -7.52 -9.23 -17.43
C PHE A 50 -8.38 -10.48 -17.61
N GLY A 51 -7.76 -11.63 -17.44
CA GLY A 51 -8.49 -12.88 -17.40
C GLY A 51 -9.13 -13.10 -16.03
N ARG A 52 -9.37 -14.36 -15.73
CA ARG A 52 -9.83 -14.75 -14.40
C ARG A 52 -8.83 -14.24 -13.34
N ASN A 53 -9.36 -13.72 -12.24
CA ASN A 53 -8.53 -13.24 -11.14
C ASN A 53 -9.15 -13.64 -9.79
N ALA A 54 -8.29 -13.78 -8.78
CA ALA A 54 -8.74 -14.24 -7.46
C ALA A 54 -7.83 -13.69 -6.37
N LEU A 55 -8.37 -13.56 -5.16
CA LEU A 55 -7.57 -13.32 -3.96
C LEU A 55 -7.42 -14.63 -3.20
N LEU A 56 -6.16 -15.02 -2.97
CA LEU A 56 -5.78 -16.30 -2.38
C LEU A 56 -5.04 -16.08 -1.06
N VAL A 57 -5.47 -16.80 -0.01
CA VAL A 57 -4.82 -16.75 1.30
C VAL A 57 -4.16 -18.10 1.60
N SER A 58 -2.92 -18.06 2.06
CA SER A 58 -2.20 -19.22 2.59
C SER A 58 -1.67 -18.92 3.99
N ARG A 59 -1.41 -19.95 4.78
CA ARG A 59 -0.88 -19.81 6.14
C ARG A 59 0.41 -20.59 6.30
N SER A 60 1.28 -20.11 7.17
CA SER A 60 2.48 -20.83 7.60
C SER A 60 2.57 -20.79 9.13
N SER A 61 2.83 -21.93 9.73
CA SER A 61 3.06 -22.04 11.19
C SER A 61 4.54 -22.19 11.53
N ASN A 62 5.44 -21.98 10.57
CA ASN A 62 6.87 -22.21 10.77
C ASN A 62 7.72 -21.09 10.12
N GLY A 63 7.25 -19.86 10.21
CA GLY A 63 8.01 -18.69 9.76
C GLY A 63 8.14 -18.59 8.23
N GLY A 64 7.20 -19.17 7.50
CA GLY A 64 7.20 -19.06 6.03
C GLY A 64 7.97 -20.18 5.32
N LEU A 65 8.47 -21.17 6.08
CA LEU A 65 9.22 -22.30 5.46
C LEU A 65 8.30 -23.22 4.66
N THR A 66 7.08 -23.43 5.16
CA THR A 66 6.05 -24.19 4.42
C THR A 66 4.71 -23.48 4.55
N TRP A 67 3.84 -23.70 3.56
CA TRP A 67 2.56 -23.00 3.46
C TRP A 67 1.43 -24.00 3.19
N THR A 68 0.24 -23.69 3.73
CA THR A 68 -0.98 -24.47 3.41
C THR A 68 -1.35 -24.27 1.93
N ALA A 69 -2.17 -25.17 1.42
CA ALA A 69 -2.85 -24.90 0.14
C ALA A 69 -3.67 -23.61 0.28
N PRO A 70 -3.72 -22.79 -0.79
CA PRO A 70 -4.44 -21.51 -0.70
C PRO A 70 -5.94 -21.68 -0.65
N ILE A 71 -6.59 -20.78 0.09
CA ILE A 71 -8.04 -20.63 0.16
C ILE A 71 -8.42 -19.43 -0.69
N THR A 72 -9.44 -19.56 -1.52
CA THR A 72 -9.94 -18.46 -2.36
C THR A 72 -10.96 -17.65 -1.58
N ILE A 73 -10.67 -16.35 -1.36
CA ILE A 73 -11.62 -15.42 -0.73
C ILE A 73 -12.67 -14.96 -1.75
N ILE A 74 -12.20 -14.63 -2.95
CA ILE A 74 -13.06 -14.20 -4.05
C ILE A 74 -12.39 -14.60 -5.38
N GLU A 75 -13.22 -14.94 -6.36
CA GLU A 75 -12.74 -15.21 -7.72
C GLU A 75 -13.73 -14.58 -8.70
N ASP A 76 -13.20 -13.86 -9.67
CA ASP A 76 -13.98 -13.27 -10.77
C ASP A 76 -13.51 -13.87 -12.09
N GLU A 77 -14.43 -14.56 -12.79
CA GLU A 77 -14.21 -15.04 -14.15
C GLU A 77 -14.66 -14.02 -15.19
N ASN A 78 -15.43 -13.03 -14.76
CA ASN A 78 -15.96 -11.99 -15.64
C ASN A 78 -14.88 -10.92 -15.83
N PRO A 79 -14.38 -10.71 -17.07
CA PRO A 79 -13.27 -9.78 -17.32
C PRO A 79 -13.61 -8.30 -17.07
N ARG A 80 -14.86 -8.01 -16.69
CA ARG A 80 -15.21 -6.65 -16.25
C ARG A 80 -14.75 -6.34 -14.84
N PHE A 81 -14.35 -7.36 -14.07
CA PHE A 81 -13.96 -7.17 -12.66
C PHE A 81 -12.49 -7.48 -12.46
N LEU A 82 -11.86 -6.68 -11.61
CA LEU A 82 -10.50 -6.91 -11.13
C LEU A 82 -10.51 -6.71 -9.61
N ASN A 83 -10.02 -7.68 -8.88
CA ASN A 83 -9.73 -7.54 -7.46
C ASN A 83 -8.29 -7.03 -7.34
N ASP A 84 -8.06 -5.93 -6.62
CA ASP A 84 -6.77 -5.23 -6.65
C ASP A 84 -6.46 -4.61 -5.30
N LYS A 85 -5.19 -4.29 -5.08
CA LYS A 85 -4.69 -3.53 -3.92
C LYS A 85 -5.19 -4.07 -2.58
N GLN A 86 -5.04 -5.38 -2.39
CA GLN A 86 -5.48 -6.09 -1.20
C GLN A 86 -4.45 -5.97 -0.07
N SER A 87 -4.95 -5.97 1.16
CA SER A 87 -4.12 -6.16 2.35
C SER A 87 -4.77 -7.16 3.31
N ILE A 88 -3.95 -7.75 4.19
CA ILE A 88 -4.40 -8.69 5.20
C ILE A 88 -3.82 -8.27 6.55
N THR A 89 -4.67 -8.33 7.60
CA THR A 89 -4.27 -7.94 8.95
C THR A 89 -4.77 -8.98 9.93
N ALA A 90 -3.87 -9.64 10.63
CA ALA A 90 -4.22 -10.52 11.75
C ALA A 90 -4.51 -9.65 12.98
N ASP A 91 -5.51 -10.04 13.76
CA ASP A 91 -5.84 -9.34 15.01
C ASP A 91 -4.69 -9.57 16.00
N PRO A 92 -4.09 -8.50 16.55
CA PRO A 92 -2.93 -8.67 17.44
C PRO A 92 -3.29 -9.31 18.79
N THR A 93 -4.57 -9.44 19.12
CA THR A 93 -5.02 -9.98 20.41
C THR A 93 -5.77 -11.30 20.29
N ASP A 94 -6.13 -11.71 19.06
CA ASP A 94 -6.90 -12.96 18.88
C ASP A 94 -6.41 -13.69 17.61
N PRO A 95 -5.68 -14.81 17.77
CA PRO A 95 -5.14 -15.52 16.60
C PRO A 95 -6.21 -16.15 15.70
N HIS A 96 -7.45 -16.18 16.15
CA HIS A 96 -8.55 -16.73 15.32
C HIS A 96 -9.08 -15.69 14.34
N LEU A 97 -8.79 -14.40 14.56
CA LEU A 97 -9.34 -13.32 13.75
C LEU A 97 -8.30 -12.76 12.78
N VAL A 98 -8.62 -12.82 11.49
CA VAL A 98 -7.80 -12.19 10.44
C VAL A 98 -8.75 -11.51 9.45
N TYR A 99 -8.37 -10.34 8.99
CA TYR A 99 -9.19 -9.48 8.15
C TYR A 99 -8.52 -9.24 6.81
N ALA A 100 -9.28 -9.25 5.73
CA ALA A 100 -8.80 -8.91 4.39
C ALA A 100 -9.66 -7.78 3.83
N VAL A 101 -9.00 -6.79 3.23
CA VAL A 101 -9.65 -5.67 2.53
C VAL A 101 -9.01 -5.50 1.16
N TRP A 102 -9.82 -5.06 0.17
CA TRP A 102 -9.32 -4.89 -1.21
C TRP A 102 -10.29 -4.05 -2.02
N ASP A 103 -9.88 -3.68 -3.23
CA ASP A 103 -10.75 -3.02 -4.21
C ASP A 103 -11.30 -4.05 -5.18
N ARG A 104 -12.61 -3.99 -5.43
CA ARG A 104 -13.20 -4.74 -6.53
C ARG A 104 -13.64 -3.76 -7.61
N LEU A 105 -12.74 -3.57 -8.56
CA LEU A 105 -12.90 -2.60 -9.64
C LEU A 105 -13.78 -3.19 -10.75
N LYS A 106 -14.62 -2.35 -11.35
CA LYS A 106 -15.51 -2.74 -12.43
C LYS A 106 -15.33 -1.78 -13.61
N SER A 107 -14.97 -2.32 -14.78
CA SER A 107 -14.85 -1.51 -15.99
C SER A 107 -16.21 -1.01 -16.46
N SER A 108 -16.29 0.27 -16.78
CA SER A 108 -17.52 0.90 -17.27
C SER A 108 -17.80 0.55 -18.74
N THR A 109 -16.79 0.15 -19.51
CA THR A 109 -16.91 -0.06 -20.96
C THR A 109 -17.11 -1.51 -21.36
N GLY A 110 -17.15 -2.43 -20.40
CA GLY A 110 -17.37 -3.84 -20.69
C GLY A 110 -16.09 -4.65 -20.87
N ASN A 111 -14.97 -4.00 -21.04
CA ASN A 111 -13.65 -4.65 -21.05
C ASN A 111 -12.78 -3.94 -20.04
N ILE A 112 -12.14 -4.69 -19.17
CA ILE A 112 -11.01 -4.14 -18.44
C ILE A 112 -9.88 -4.05 -19.46
N ILE A 113 -9.81 -2.89 -20.09
CA ILE A 113 -8.69 -2.59 -20.97
C ILE A 113 -7.48 -2.43 -20.05
N ASN A 114 -6.42 -3.13 -20.37
CA ASN A 114 -5.15 -2.94 -19.71
C ASN A 114 -4.90 -1.45 -19.53
N PRO A 115 -4.84 -0.93 -18.29
CA PRO A 115 -4.66 0.52 -18.09
C PRO A 115 -3.34 1.04 -18.65
N GLU A 116 -2.41 0.15 -19.02
CA GLU A 116 -1.19 0.55 -19.71
C GLU A 116 -1.42 0.97 -21.16
N ARG A 117 -2.59 0.66 -21.74
CA ARG A 117 -2.86 0.91 -23.15
C ARG A 117 -3.78 2.11 -23.42
N VAL A 118 -4.45 2.64 -22.39
CA VAL A 118 -5.35 3.78 -22.58
C VAL A 118 -5.03 4.85 -21.53
N PRO A 119 -4.12 5.76 -21.85
CA PRO A 119 -3.82 6.87 -20.93
C PRO A 119 -5.11 7.67 -20.64
N GLY A 120 -5.41 7.84 -19.38
CA GLY A 120 -6.53 8.67 -18.95
C GLY A 120 -7.87 7.96 -18.84
N ASP A 121 -7.96 6.64 -19.09
CA ASP A 121 -9.22 5.93 -18.82
C ASP A 121 -9.29 5.53 -17.35
N LEU A 122 -9.64 6.49 -16.52
CA LEU A 122 -9.93 6.27 -15.10
C LEU A 122 -11.39 5.82 -14.91
N SER A 123 -11.95 5.14 -15.90
CA SER A 123 -13.38 4.80 -15.90
C SER A 123 -13.66 3.50 -15.16
N PHE A 124 -12.90 3.20 -14.12
CA PHE A 124 -13.29 2.15 -13.20
C PHE A 124 -14.25 2.70 -12.16
N LYS A 125 -15.26 1.93 -11.87
CA LYS A 125 -16.08 2.06 -10.68
C LYS A 125 -15.61 0.97 -9.74
N GLY A 126 -15.56 1.21 -8.43
CA GLY A 126 -15.10 0.15 -7.54
C GLY A 126 -15.38 0.39 -6.08
N ALA A 127 -15.78 -0.66 -5.40
CA ALA A 127 -16.06 -0.65 -3.98
C ALA A 127 -14.88 -1.24 -3.20
N ALA A 128 -14.65 -0.72 -2.00
CA ALA A 128 -13.84 -1.40 -1.01
C ALA A 128 -14.58 -2.64 -0.52
N MET A 129 -13.89 -3.76 -0.48
CA MET A 129 -14.44 -5.06 -0.09
C MET A 129 -13.79 -5.53 1.21
N PHE A 130 -14.44 -6.48 1.86
CA PHE A 130 -14.03 -7.02 3.15
C PHE A 130 -14.38 -8.50 3.23
N SER A 131 -13.49 -9.28 3.84
CA SER A 131 -13.76 -10.62 4.32
C SER A 131 -12.96 -10.84 5.61
N ARG A 132 -13.36 -11.84 6.39
CA ARG A 132 -12.62 -12.20 7.60
C ARG A 132 -12.72 -13.69 7.87
N THR A 133 -11.80 -14.16 8.68
CA THR A 133 -11.88 -15.49 9.29
C THR A 133 -12.07 -15.33 10.79
N THR A 134 -12.74 -16.30 11.40
CA THR A 134 -12.89 -16.40 12.86
C THR A 134 -12.38 -17.74 13.40
N ASP A 135 -11.61 -18.45 12.57
CA ASP A 135 -11.06 -19.77 12.92
C ASP A 135 -9.57 -19.88 12.54
N GLY A 136 -8.85 -18.75 12.58
CA GLY A 136 -7.41 -18.72 12.30
C GLY A 136 -7.10 -18.97 10.84
N GLY A 137 -8.03 -18.65 9.95
CA GLY A 137 -7.80 -18.79 8.51
C GLY A 137 -8.13 -20.16 7.95
N ALA A 138 -8.80 -21.03 8.73
CA ALA A 138 -9.23 -22.32 8.20
C ALA A 138 -10.38 -22.17 7.20
N THR A 139 -11.29 -21.22 7.48
CA THR A 139 -12.35 -20.81 6.55
C THR A 139 -12.47 -19.29 6.53
N TRP A 140 -13.07 -18.75 5.46
CA TRP A 140 -13.27 -17.30 5.30
C TRP A 140 -14.75 -17.00 5.02
N GLU A 141 -15.26 -15.93 5.62
CA GLU A 141 -16.62 -15.45 5.35
C GLU A 141 -16.72 -14.99 3.88
N PRO A 142 -17.93 -15.08 3.29
CA PRO A 142 -18.12 -14.55 1.93
C PRO A 142 -17.72 -13.06 1.83
N ALA A 143 -17.07 -12.71 0.74
CA ALA A 143 -16.69 -11.33 0.44
C ALA A 143 -17.93 -10.42 0.45
N ARG A 144 -17.82 -9.24 1.08
CA ARG A 144 -18.91 -8.28 1.10
C ARG A 144 -18.38 -6.85 0.94
N VAL A 145 -19.27 -5.95 0.55
CA VAL A 145 -18.91 -4.54 0.39
C VAL A 145 -18.67 -3.91 1.75
N LEU A 146 -17.51 -3.29 1.92
CA LEU A 146 -17.18 -2.45 3.06
C LEU A 146 -17.68 -1.03 2.82
N TYR A 147 -17.42 -0.51 1.60
CA TYR A 147 -17.80 0.85 1.22
C TYR A 147 -17.96 0.94 -0.30
N ASP A 148 -19.05 1.56 -0.76
CA ASP A 148 -19.29 1.84 -2.18
C ASP A 148 -19.33 3.36 -2.36
N PRO A 149 -18.35 3.96 -3.03
CA PRO A 149 -18.32 5.43 -3.22
C PRO A 149 -19.31 5.92 -4.28
N GLY A 150 -20.04 5.03 -4.93
CA GLY A 150 -21.06 5.42 -5.89
C GLY A 150 -20.71 5.10 -7.34
N ALA A 151 -21.64 5.48 -8.22
CA ALA A 151 -21.69 4.93 -9.58
C ALA A 151 -20.51 5.33 -10.49
N ILE A 152 -19.87 6.46 -10.23
CA ILE A 152 -18.78 6.98 -11.06
C ILE A 152 -17.50 7.23 -10.23
N SER A 153 -17.36 6.48 -9.14
CA SER A 153 -16.27 6.65 -8.19
C SER A 153 -15.65 5.30 -7.87
N GLN A 154 -14.46 5.32 -7.28
CA GLN A 154 -13.79 4.09 -6.87
C GLN A 154 -12.98 4.31 -5.60
N THR A 155 -12.69 3.23 -4.90
CA THR A 155 -11.66 3.20 -3.87
C THR A 155 -10.40 2.59 -4.45
N ILE A 156 -9.25 2.81 -3.79
CA ILE A 156 -8.01 2.11 -4.10
C ILE A 156 -7.09 2.10 -2.87
N GLY A 157 -6.27 1.06 -2.75
CA GLY A 157 -5.22 1.00 -1.73
C GLY A 157 -5.72 0.71 -0.33
N ASN A 158 -6.53 -0.33 -0.17
CA ASN A 158 -7.15 -0.63 1.12
C ASN A 158 -6.15 -1.17 2.13
N GLN A 159 -6.19 -0.63 3.36
CA GLN A 159 -5.43 -1.15 4.49
C GLN A 159 -6.33 -1.16 5.74
N LEU A 160 -6.08 -2.10 6.65
CA LEU A 160 -6.87 -2.22 7.87
C LEU A 160 -5.94 -2.30 9.08
N LEU A 161 -6.25 -1.51 10.11
CA LEU A 161 -5.55 -1.54 11.39
C LEU A 161 -6.51 -1.99 12.49
N VAL A 162 -5.96 -2.64 13.52
CA VAL A 162 -6.69 -3.04 14.72
C VAL A 162 -6.13 -2.23 15.89
N LEU A 163 -6.96 -1.43 16.52
CA LEU A 163 -6.56 -0.60 17.66
C LEU A 163 -6.47 -1.46 18.94
N PRO A 164 -5.74 -0.99 19.98
CA PRO A 164 -5.67 -1.72 21.26
C PRO A 164 -7.02 -2.00 21.91
N ASN A 165 -8.01 -1.17 21.65
CA ASN A 165 -9.39 -1.38 22.15
C ASN A 165 -10.23 -2.27 21.22
N ALA A 166 -9.57 -2.95 20.27
CA ALA A 166 -10.18 -3.87 19.31
C ALA A 166 -11.07 -3.20 18.25
N THR A 167 -11.04 -1.87 18.14
CA THR A 167 -11.69 -1.16 17.05
C THR A 167 -10.93 -1.45 15.74
N LEU A 168 -11.65 -1.79 14.69
CA LEU A 168 -11.06 -1.89 13.35
C LEU A 168 -11.17 -0.52 12.67
N VAL A 169 -10.08 -0.12 11.99
CA VAL A 169 -10.07 1.10 11.17
C VAL A 169 -9.59 0.67 9.77
N ALA A 170 -10.50 0.75 8.80
CA ALA A 170 -10.20 0.41 7.40
C ALA A 170 -10.00 1.71 6.64
N PHE A 171 -8.84 1.85 5.99
CA PHE A 171 -8.43 3.02 5.21
C PHE A 171 -8.48 2.70 3.73
N PHE A 172 -8.79 3.72 2.92
CA PHE A 172 -8.77 3.61 1.45
C PHE A 172 -8.70 5.02 0.86
N ASP A 173 -8.04 5.13 -0.29
CA ASP A 173 -8.16 6.34 -1.10
C ASP A 173 -9.49 6.29 -1.86
N GLU A 174 -10.20 7.39 -1.87
CA GLU A 174 -11.49 7.56 -2.51
C GLU A 174 -11.32 8.52 -3.70
N ILE A 175 -11.59 8.02 -4.89
CA ILE A 175 -11.50 8.81 -6.13
C ILE A 175 -12.93 9.07 -6.59
N LEU A 176 -13.37 10.33 -6.53
CA LEU A 176 -14.74 10.71 -6.80
C LEU A 176 -14.90 11.27 -8.21
N GLY A 177 -15.97 10.89 -8.89
CA GLY A 177 -16.35 11.46 -10.16
C GLY A 177 -15.34 11.22 -11.28
N VAL A 178 -14.86 9.99 -11.43
CA VAL A 178 -13.81 9.61 -12.38
C VAL A 178 -14.12 9.88 -13.87
N ARG A 179 -15.29 10.40 -14.19
CA ARG A 179 -15.69 10.64 -15.60
C ARG A 179 -15.74 12.10 -15.99
N ASN A 180 -15.04 12.96 -15.29
CA ASN A 180 -15.08 14.36 -15.66
C ASN A 180 -13.99 14.67 -16.69
N SER A 181 -14.38 15.33 -17.79
CA SER A 181 -13.42 15.76 -18.81
C SER A 181 -12.37 16.75 -18.29
N ALA A 182 -12.53 17.24 -17.09
CA ALA A 182 -11.58 18.14 -16.45
C ALA A 182 -10.45 17.40 -15.71
N GLY A 183 -10.39 16.07 -15.82
CA GLY A 183 -9.39 15.26 -15.12
C GLY A 183 -10.01 14.42 -14.01
N PRO A 184 -9.19 13.69 -13.25
CA PRO A 184 -9.71 12.92 -12.12
C PRO A 184 -10.37 13.84 -11.10
N GLY A 185 -11.40 13.35 -10.47
CA GLY A 185 -12.08 14.06 -9.39
C GLY A 185 -11.21 14.14 -8.13
N PRO A 186 -11.74 14.72 -7.06
CA PRO A 186 -10.98 14.80 -5.80
C PRO A 186 -10.56 13.43 -5.30
N PHE A 187 -9.37 13.37 -4.77
CA PHE A 187 -8.84 12.21 -4.05
C PHE A 187 -8.95 12.52 -2.56
N ASN A 188 -9.41 11.54 -1.80
CA ASN A 188 -9.48 11.66 -0.34
C ASN A 188 -8.91 10.41 0.29
N LEU A 189 -7.98 10.55 1.22
CA LEU A 189 -7.65 9.44 2.10
C LEU A 189 -8.78 9.37 3.14
N SER A 190 -9.53 8.29 3.11
CA SER A 190 -10.76 8.12 3.88
C SER A 190 -10.70 6.85 4.73
N LEU A 191 -11.61 6.74 5.69
CA LEU A 191 -11.65 5.57 6.57
C LEU A 191 -13.05 5.20 7.00
N LYS A 192 -13.20 3.96 7.46
CA LYS A 192 -14.38 3.49 8.18
C LYS A 192 -13.95 2.73 9.42
N ARG A 193 -14.77 2.79 10.47
CA ARG A 193 -14.49 2.12 11.74
C ARG A 193 -15.54 1.07 12.05
N SER A 194 -15.12 0.03 12.77
CA SER A 194 -16.03 -1.02 13.24
C SER A 194 -15.67 -1.34 14.69
N PHE A 195 -16.70 -1.47 15.53
CA PHE A 195 -16.55 -1.84 16.95
C PHE A 195 -16.93 -3.29 17.21
N ASP A 196 -17.30 -4.04 16.17
CA ASP A 196 -17.82 -5.39 16.29
C ASP A 196 -17.08 -6.37 15.36
N LYS A 197 -15.74 -6.14 15.22
CA LYS A 197 -14.86 -7.01 14.45
C LYS A 197 -15.29 -7.11 12.97
N GLY A 198 -15.81 -6.01 12.43
CA GLY A 198 -16.17 -5.92 11.02
C GLY A 198 -17.56 -6.42 10.67
N VAL A 199 -18.41 -6.72 11.67
CA VAL A 199 -19.82 -7.09 11.39
C VAL A 199 -20.55 -5.89 10.79
N THR A 200 -20.39 -4.71 11.42
CA THR A 200 -20.96 -3.45 10.91
C THR A 200 -19.88 -2.37 10.85
N TRP A 201 -20.09 -1.38 9.96
CA TRP A 201 -19.14 -0.28 9.73
C TRP A 201 -19.85 1.06 9.89
N LEU A 202 -19.22 1.99 10.62
CA LEU A 202 -19.72 3.35 10.82
C LEU A 202 -19.58 4.18 9.52
N PRO A 203 -20.24 5.35 9.46
CA PRO A 203 -20.06 6.25 8.31
C PRO A 203 -18.60 6.66 8.07
N UNK A 204 -18.26 7.05 6.84
CA UNK A 204 -16.97 7.37 6.47
C UNK A 204 -16.48 8.54 7.21
N GLY A 205 -15.38 8.56 7.37
CA GLY A 205 -14.56 9.69 7.83
C GLY A 205 -13.48 9.95 6.81
N THR A 206 -12.97 11.16 6.75
CA THR A 206 -11.88 11.54 5.84
C THR A 206 -10.68 11.98 6.66
N VAL A 207 -9.49 11.42 6.34
CA VAL A 207 -8.24 11.84 6.95
C VAL A 207 -7.87 13.23 6.41
N THR A 208 -7.77 13.34 5.10
CA THR A 208 -7.43 14.58 4.41
C THR A 208 -7.68 14.40 2.92
N PRO A 209 -8.02 15.48 2.20
CA PRO A 209 -7.94 15.42 0.76
C PRO A 209 -6.50 15.23 0.31
N ASP A 210 -6.29 14.27 -0.56
CA ASP A 210 -4.98 14.02 -1.16
C ASP A 210 -4.82 14.89 -2.40
N ASP A 211 -3.59 15.28 -2.73
CA ASP A 211 -3.32 16.07 -3.94
C ASP A 211 -2.01 15.59 -4.57
N ASN A 212 -2.09 14.45 -5.18
CA ASN A 212 -0.95 13.74 -5.72
C ASN A 212 -0.73 14.09 -7.19
N ARG A 213 0.52 14.27 -7.58
CA ARG A 213 0.87 14.57 -8.98
C ARG A 213 2.22 13.95 -9.37
N ALA A 214 2.25 13.39 -10.52
CA ALA A 214 3.41 13.28 -11.41
C ALA A 214 4.19 11.97 -11.51
N ILE A 215 4.41 11.16 -10.49
CA ILE A 215 5.15 9.91 -10.68
C ILE A 215 4.24 8.70 -10.53
N ARG A 216 4.43 7.72 -11.40
CA ARG A 216 3.72 6.45 -11.23
C ARG A 216 4.58 5.51 -10.39
N ASP A 217 4.40 5.60 -9.09
CA ASP A 217 5.18 4.86 -8.11
C ASP A 217 4.40 4.67 -6.81
N GLY A 218 3.13 4.31 -6.93
CA GLY A 218 2.25 4.25 -5.79
C GLY A 218 1.67 5.60 -5.41
N GLY A 219 1.68 6.56 -6.35
CA GLY A 219 1.23 7.93 -6.09
C GLY A 219 -0.24 8.07 -5.72
N LEU A 220 -1.04 7.03 -5.90
CA LEU A 220 -2.42 6.98 -5.41
C LEU A 220 -2.52 6.11 -4.15
N LEU A 221 -1.38 5.86 -3.49
CA LEU A 221 -1.35 4.94 -2.35
C LEU A 221 -0.73 5.64 -1.15
N PHE A 222 -1.28 5.33 -0.01
CA PHE A 222 -0.86 5.78 1.30
C PHE A 222 -0.30 4.59 2.08
N ASP A 223 0.29 4.87 3.24
CA ASP A 223 0.57 3.82 4.21
C ASP A 223 0.14 4.30 5.59
N VAL A 224 -0.28 3.35 6.45
CA VAL A 224 -0.79 3.66 7.78
C VAL A 224 -0.23 2.73 8.84
N ALA A 225 -0.05 3.27 10.04
CA ALA A 225 0.41 2.49 11.18
C ALA A 225 -0.38 2.84 12.44
N VAL A 226 -0.40 1.93 13.38
CA VAL A 226 -0.95 2.15 14.72
C VAL A 226 0.13 1.91 15.76
N ASP A 227 0.20 2.77 16.75
CA ASP A 227 1.00 2.53 17.94
C ASP A 227 0.23 1.55 18.84
N PRO A 228 0.72 0.33 19.04
CA PRO A 228 -0.03 -0.65 19.83
C PRO A 228 -0.15 -0.31 21.31
N ALA A 229 0.67 0.61 21.81
CA ALA A 229 0.62 1.02 23.22
C ALA A 229 -0.43 2.10 23.46
N THR A 230 -0.56 3.04 22.52
CA THR A 230 -1.43 4.22 22.71
C THR A 230 -2.69 4.18 21.87
N GLY A 231 -2.68 3.45 20.76
CA GLY A 231 -3.77 3.49 19.78
C GLY A 231 -3.70 4.69 18.85
N ASN A 232 -2.63 5.48 18.91
CA ASN A 232 -2.43 6.59 17.97
C ASN A 232 -2.27 6.03 16.56
N LEU A 233 -2.87 6.71 15.60
CA LEU A 233 -2.83 6.34 14.19
C LEU A 233 -1.95 7.32 13.43
N TYR A 234 -1.23 6.81 12.46
CA TYR A 234 -0.32 7.60 11.61
C TYR A 234 -0.59 7.26 10.16
N ALA A 235 -0.58 8.27 9.30
CA ALA A 235 -0.78 8.11 7.87
C ALA A 235 0.27 8.91 7.10
N VAL A 236 0.82 8.31 6.03
CA VAL A 236 1.75 8.97 5.12
C VAL A 236 1.30 8.76 3.69
N TRP A 237 1.57 9.75 2.83
CA TRP A 237 1.25 9.69 1.40
C TRP A 237 2.11 10.68 0.64
N GLN A 238 2.14 10.55 -0.70
CA GLN A 238 2.78 11.54 -1.57
C GLN A 238 1.85 12.74 -1.73
N ASP A 239 2.41 13.94 -1.68
CA ASP A 239 1.58 15.14 -1.69
C ASP A 239 2.35 16.34 -2.24
N SER A 240 1.81 16.98 -3.23
CA SER A 240 2.46 18.12 -3.88
C SER A 240 2.11 19.48 -3.28
N ARG A 241 1.24 19.53 -2.24
CA ARG A 241 0.84 20.81 -1.61
C ARG A 241 2.01 21.60 -1.04
N PHE A 242 3.05 20.91 -0.52
CA PHE A 242 4.18 21.56 0.12
C PHE A 242 5.14 22.23 -0.89
N SER A 243 5.04 21.84 -2.16
CA SER A 243 5.87 22.37 -3.24
C SER A 243 5.13 23.41 -4.08
N GLY A 244 3.91 23.77 -3.72
CA GLY A 244 3.03 24.59 -4.57
C GLY A 244 2.57 23.82 -5.81
N PHE A 245 2.33 22.54 -5.67
CA PHE A 245 1.81 21.62 -6.70
C PHE A 245 2.77 21.43 -7.87
N ARG A 246 4.08 21.39 -7.58
CA ARG A 246 5.11 21.21 -8.61
C ARG A 246 5.78 19.84 -8.58
N PHE A 247 5.90 19.22 -7.40
CA PHE A 247 6.50 17.90 -7.23
C PHE A 247 6.05 17.34 -5.88
N ASP A 248 6.09 16.05 -5.75
CA ASP A 248 5.61 15.37 -4.55
C ASP A 248 6.64 15.41 -3.42
N GLU A 249 6.12 15.50 -2.22
CA GLU A 249 6.85 15.38 -0.96
C GLU A 249 6.10 14.36 -0.10
N VAL A 250 6.62 14.00 1.07
CA VAL A 250 5.97 13.05 1.96
C VAL A 250 5.14 13.82 2.98
N ALA A 251 3.82 13.67 2.87
CA ALA A 251 2.88 14.17 3.86
C ALA A 251 2.73 13.17 5.00
N PHE A 252 2.47 13.70 6.19
CA PHE A 252 2.18 12.92 7.39
C PHE A 252 1.05 13.58 8.15
N SER A 253 0.16 12.76 8.69
CA SER A 253 -0.89 13.19 9.61
C SER A 253 -1.09 12.12 10.68
N MET A 254 -1.58 12.52 11.86
CA MET A 254 -1.83 11.57 12.94
C MET A 254 -3.15 11.85 13.65
N SER A 255 -3.68 10.79 14.26
CA SER A 255 -4.90 10.86 15.08
C SER A 255 -4.61 10.22 16.44
N THR A 256 -5.08 10.87 17.51
CA THR A 256 -4.96 10.35 18.88
C THR A 256 -6.31 9.93 19.46
N ASP A 257 -7.35 9.89 18.64
CA ASP A 257 -8.73 9.61 19.08
C ASP A 257 -9.40 8.50 18.23
N GLY A 258 -8.57 7.59 17.71
CA GLY A 258 -9.09 6.45 16.95
C GLY A 258 -9.61 6.81 15.56
N GLY A 259 -9.06 7.86 14.95
CA GLY A 259 -9.41 8.27 13.61
C GLY A 259 -10.59 9.23 13.51
N LEU A 260 -11.04 9.78 14.64
CA LEU A 260 -12.15 10.76 14.62
C LEU A 260 -11.67 12.12 14.13
N THR A 261 -10.50 12.56 14.62
CA THR A 261 -9.88 13.80 14.15
C THR A 261 -8.41 13.53 13.79
N TRP A 262 -7.89 14.37 12.89
CA TRP A 262 -6.54 14.22 12.35
C TRP A 262 -5.80 15.54 12.39
N SER A 263 -4.49 15.47 12.63
CA SER A 263 -3.65 16.67 12.62
C SER A 263 -3.58 17.25 11.21
N THR A 264 -3.33 18.56 11.11
CA THR A 264 -3.04 19.17 9.81
C THR A 264 -1.82 18.46 9.19
N PRO A 265 -1.88 18.06 7.93
CA PRO A 265 -0.75 17.40 7.30
C PRO A 265 0.52 18.25 7.30
N ILE A 266 1.65 17.62 7.61
CA ILE A 266 2.97 18.25 7.58
C ILE A 266 3.89 17.47 6.64
N LYS A 267 4.89 18.16 6.08
CA LYS A 267 5.96 17.53 5.31
C LYS A 267 6.95 16.89 6.28
N VAL A 268 7.31 15.61 6.07
CA VAL A 268 8.26 14.93 6.96
C VAL A 268 9.58 14.55 6.28
N ASN A 269 9.62 14.42 4.94
CA ASN A 269 10.90 14.14 4.28
C ASN A 269 11.87 15.30 4.45
N LEU A 270 13.16 14.98 4.62
CA LEU A 270 14.21 15.97 4.82
C LEU A 270 14.94 16.34 3.53
N THR A 271 14.37 16.00 2.37
CA THR A 271 14.93 16.37 1.07
C THR A 271 15.20 17.88 1.03
N PRO A 272 16.43 18.32 0.70
CA PRO A 272 16.78 19.74 0.77
C PRO A 272 15.94 20.62 -0.18
N THR A 273 15.46 21.74 0.33
CA THR A 273 14.63 22.67 -0.46
C THR A 273 15.43 23.58 -1.39
N GLY A 274 16.74 23.69 -1.14
CA GLY A 274 17.63 24.57 -1.94
C GLY A 274 18.11 24.01 -3.26
N LEU A 275 17.73 22.78 -3.61
CA LEU A 275 18.14 22.17 -4.88
C LEU A 275 17.53 22.91 -6.06
N THR A 276 18.35 23.22 -7.06
CA THR A 276 17.90 24.01 -8.21
C THR A 276 17.01 23.22 -9.16
N ASN A 277 17.29 21.93 -9.34
CA ASN A 277 16.47 21.08 -10.19
C ASN A 277 15.24 20.58 -9.38
N PRO A 278 14.01 20.92 -9.79
CA PRO A 278 12.82 20.49 -9.05
C PRO A 278 12.68 18.97 -8.93
N LEU A 279 13.13 18.21 -9.93
CA LEU A 279 13.06 16.73 -9.90
C LEU A 279 13.88 16.16 -8.77
N ARG A 280 14.98 16.83 -8.39
CA ARG A 280 15.82 16.38 -7.27
C ARG A 280 15.17 16.57 -5.90
N ARG A 281 14.11 17.35 -5.85
CA ARG A 281 13.37 17.62 -4.61
C ARG A 281 12.26 16.61 -4.35
N GLN A 282 11.88 15.86 -5.37
CA GLN A 282 10.75 14.93 -5.27
C GLN A 282 11.07 13.81 -4.29
N ALA A 283 10.09 13.49 -3.42
CA ALA A 283 10.14 12.34 -2.52
C ALA A 283 8.88 11.50 -2.76
N PHE A 284 9.02 10.17 -2.72
CA PHE A 284 7.95 9.31 -3.19
C PHE A 284 7.96 7.96 -2.50
N LEU A 285 6.85 7.23 -2.62
CA LEU A 285 6.62 5.88 -2.14
C LEU A 285 6.94 5.76 -0.64
N PRO A 286 6.25 6.55 0.21
CA PRO A 286 6.50 6.50 1.64
C PRO A 286 5.89 5.27 2.30
N SER A 287 6.49 4.85 3.42
CA SER A 287 5.89 3.85 4.32
C SER A 287 6.12 4.28 5.77
N VAL A 288 5.25 3.84 6.69
CA VAL A 288 5.30 4.25 8.09
C VAL A 288 5.18 3.04 9.02
N ALA A 289 5.97 3.05 10.10
CA ALA A 289 5.88 2.02 11.15
C ALA A 289 6.16 2.66 12.50
N VAL A 290 5.84 1.94 13.58
CA VAL A 290 6.04 2.41 14.95
C VAL A 290 6.87 1.35 15.68
N THR A 291 7.95 1.77 16.33
CA THR A 291 8.79 0.88 17.12
C THR A 291 8.19 0.62 18.51
N ASP A 292 8.77 -0.33 19.24
CA ASP A 292 8.25 -0.72 20.57
C ASP A 292 8.28 0.43 21.59
N ASP A 293 9.16 1.42 21.39
CA ASP A 293 9.23 2.59 22.28
C ASP A 293 8.36 3.77 21.82
N GLY A 294 7.56 3.56 20.75
CA GLY A 294 6.66 4.58 20.22
C GLY A 294 7.30 5.52 19.21
N THR A 295 8.55 5.27 18.80
CA THR A 295 9.17 6.08 17.75
C THR A 295 8.47 5.81 16.42
N VAL A 296 8.07 6.88 15.73
CA VAL A 296 7.46 6.79 14.40
C VAL A 296 8.58 6.87 13.37
N VAL A 297 8.65 5.88 12.49
CA VAL A 297 9.65 5.82 11.42
C VAL A 297 8.91 5.95 10.08
N VAL A 298 9.39 6.84 9.21
CA VAL A 298 8.88 6.99 7.85
C VAL A 298 10.03 6.75 6.89
N THR A 299 9.82 5.86 5.91
CA THR A 299 10.79 5.63 4.84
C THR A 299 10.28 6.21 3.53
N TYR A 300 11.18 6.54 2.61
CA TYR A 300 10.82 7.12 1.32
C TYR A 300 12.04 7.18 0.40
N TYR A 301 11.77 7.28 -0.91
CA TYR A 301 12.82 7.54 -1.90
C TYR A 301 12.90 9.03 -2.21
N ASP A 302 14.10 9.52 -2.57
CA ASP A 302 14.24 10.81 -3.20
C ASP A 302 15.48 10.87 -4.11
N PHE A 303 15.67 12.01 -4.77
CA PHE A 303 16.72 12.21 -5.78
C PHE A 303 17.79 13.22 -5.31
N ARG A 304 17.92 13.48 -4.02
CA ARG A 304 18.77 14.56 -3.52
C ARG A 304 20.25 14.40 -3.88
N ASN A 305 20.73 13.17 -4.04
CA ASN A 305 22.13 12.87 -4.31
C ASN A 305 22.43 12.81 -5.82
N ASP A 306 21.44 13.02 -6.66
CA ASP A 306 21.64 13.10 -8.08
C ASP A 306 22.44 14.38 -8.45
N GLY A 307 23.35 14.26 -9.41
CA GLY A 307 24.12 15.42 -9.87
C GLY A 307 23.23 16.49 -10.50
N ASN A 308 22.79 16.28 -11.72
CA ASN A 308 21.85 17.16 -12.41
C ASN A 308 20.97 16.41 -13.41
N SER A 309 21.11 15.10 -13.50
CA SER A 309 20.39 14.29 -14.47
C SER A 309 18.94 14.02 -14.09
N GLY A 310 18.65 13.97 -12.78
CA GLY A 310 17.35 13.54 -12.27
C GLY A 310 17.17 12.03 -12.35
N GLU A 311 18.28 11.30 -12.35
CA GLU A 311 18.26 9.85 -12.60
C GLU A 311 18.68 9.03 -11.40
N LEU A 312 19.44 9.61 -10.45
CA LEU A 312 19.97 8.87 -9.31
C LEU A 312 19.07 9.02 -8.09
N ALA A 313 18.53 7.91 -7.61
CA ALA A 313 17.63 7.86 -6.46
C ALA A 313 18.27 7.14 -5.29
N ASP A 314 17.75 7.43 -4.09
CA ASP A 314 18.14 6.81 -2.83
C ASP A 314 16.91 6.56 -1.96
N TYR A 315 17.05 5.65 -0.99
CA TYR A 315 16.03 5.32 -0.02
C TYR A 315 16.48 5.77 1.37
N PHE A 316 15.59 6.41 2.12
CA PHE A 316 15.89 7.02 3.42
C PHE A 316 14.88 6.60 4.47
N ALA A 317 15.26 6.69 5.74
CA ALA A 317 14.37 6.60 6.90
C ALA A 317 14.53 7.86 7.74
N VAL A 318 13.43 8.45 8.20
CA VAL A 318 13.40 9.61 9.09
C VAL A 318 12.54 9.26 10.30
N HIS A 319 12.87 9.82 11.46
CA HIS A 319 12.28 9.41 12.74
C HIS A 319 11.64 10.58 13.48
N CYS A 320 10.63 10.25 14.29
CA CYS A 320 10.04 11.16 15.27
C CYS A 320 9.78 10.42 16.58
N HIS A 321 10.32 10.94 17.70
CA HIS A 321 10.18 10.31 19.01
C HIS A 321 9.06 10.89 19.85
N ALA A 322 8.62 12.13 19.58
CA ALA A 322 7.55 12.77 20.34
C ALA A 322 7.01 13.98 19.58
N ALA A 323 5.77 14.33 19.84
CA ALA A 323 5.12 15.50 19.23
C ALA A 323 5.14 15.46 17.69
N CYS A 324 4.87 14.30 17.11
CA CYS A 324 5.07 14.05 15.69
C CYS A 324 4.16 14.86 14.76
N ALA A 325 3.13 15.52 15.29
CA ALA A 325 2.35 16.47 14.51
C ALA A 325 3.12 17.76 14.21
N SER A 326 4.34 17.94 14.77
CA SER A 326 5.19 19.10 14.53
C SER A 326 6.33 18.74 13.58
N ARG A 327 6.51 19.56 12.53
CA ARG A 327 7.60 19.36 11.56
C ARG A 327 8.98 19.35 12.23
N SER A 328 9.16 20.15 13.27
CA SER A 328 10.45 20.27 13.96
C SER A 328 10.82 19.03 14.78
N SER A 329 9.89 18.10 14.98
CA SER A 329 10.14 16.87 15.74
C SER A 329 10.71 15.74 14.86
N TRP A 330 10.80 15.95 13.56
CA TRP A 330 11.30 14.94 12.61
C TRP A 330 12.77 15.16 12.31
N GLY A 331 13.57 14.11 12.48
CA GLY A 331 15.01 14.19 12.27
C GLY A 331 15.66 12.81 12.27
N ASN A 332 16.96 12.76 12.59
CA ASN A 332 17.73 11.52 12.66
C ASN A 332 17.61 10.68 11.39
N GLU A 333 17.65 11.37 10.23
CA GLU A 333 17.49 10.71 8.96
C GLU A 333 18.70 9.84 8.63
N VAL A 334 18.44 8.63 8.14
CA VAL A 334 19.45 7.66 7.74
C VAL A 334 19.24 7.26 6.29
N ARG A 335 20.31 7.25 5.49
CA ARG A 335 20.27 6.71 4.15
C ARG A 335 20.32 5.18 4.22
N LEU A 336 19.39 4.50 3.57
CA LEU A 336 19.27 3.04 3.58
C LEU A 336 19.96 2.39 2.37
N THR A 337 20.12 3.12 1.28
CA THR A 337 20.85 2.63 0.10
C THR A 337 22.35 2.78 0.35
N ASP A 338 23.14 1.79 -0.03
CA ASP A 338 24.61 1.88 0.08
C ASP A 338 25.17 2.91 -0.91
N THR A 339 24.61 2.91 -2.12
CA THR A 339 24.97 3.86 -3.18
C THR A 339 23.70 4.26 -3.93
N SER A 340 23.70 5.45 -4.51
CA SER A 340 22.60 5.90 -5.35
C SER A 340 22.44 4.94 -6.55
N PHE A 341 21.21 4.70 -6.96
CA PHE A 341 20.92 3.84 -8.09
C PHE A 341 20.24 4.60 -9.22
N ASP A 342 20.50 4.16 -10.43
CA ASP A 342 19.96 4.77 -11.66
C ASP A 342 18.52 4.29 -11.86
N ILE A 343 17.55 5.18 -11.63
CA ILE A 343 16.13 4.84 -11.74
C ILE A 343 15.70 4.55 -13.19
N LEU A 344 16.47 5.00 -14.19
CA LEU A 344 16.16 4.70 -15.58
C LEU A 344 16.27 3.21 -15.90
N LYS A 345 16.94 2.46 -15.05
CA LYS A 345 17.04 0.99 -15.18
C LYS A 345 15.86 0.25 -14.58
N ALA A 346 14.96 0.96 -13.88
CA ALA A 346 13.77 0.33 -13.30
C ALA A 346 12.81 -0.11 -14.40
N PRO A 347 11.98 -1.15 -14.14
CA PRO A 347 10.95 -1.54 -15.11
C PRO A 347 10.00 -0.38 -15.42
N VAL A 348 9.33 -0.48 -16.57
CA VAL A 348 8.38 0.54 -16.99
C VAL A 348 6.95 0.00 -16.88
N ALA A 349 6.11 0.68 -16.09
CA ALA A 349 4.68 0.40 -15.96
C ALA A 349 3.94 1.74 -15.84
N ARG A 350 3.67 2.37 -16.97
CA ARG A 350 3.13 3.74 -17.10
C ARG A 350 4.09 4.82 -16.52
N GLY A 351 5.35 4.50 -16.39
CA GLY A 351 6.41 5.30 -15.82
C GLY A 351 7.49 4.38 -15.28
N LEU A 352 8.59 4.93 -14.83
CA LEU A 352 9.63 4.15 -14.15
C LEU A 352 9.06 3.66 -12.82
N PHE A 353 9.24 2.37 -12.51
CA PHE A 353 8.42 1.71 -11.50
C PHE A 353 9.25 0.87 -10.54
N LEU A 354 9.30 1.25 -9.27
CA LEU A 354 9.98 0.51 -8.21
C LEU A 354 9.02 -0.37 -7.40
N GLY A 355 7.73 -0.34 -7.72
CA GLY A 355 6.67 -1.04 -7.01
C GLY A 355 5.62 -0.08 -6.52
N ASP A 356 4.45 -0.61 -6.20
CA ASP A 356 3.39 0.17 -5.55
C ASP A 356 3.56 0.20 -4.03
N TYR A 357 4.35 -0.72 -3.48
CA TYR A 357 4.56 -0.88 -2.04
C TYR A 357 6.03 -1.13 -1.73
N VAL A 358 6.42 -0.75 -0.53
CA VAL A 358 7.66 -1.20 0.10
C VAL A 358 7.30 -1.87 1.43
N GLY A 359 8.19 -2.69 1.95
CA GLY A 359 7.96 -3.35 3.24
C GLY A 359 8.64 -2.59 4.36
N LEU A 360 7.89 -2.28 5.41
CA LEU A 360 8.46 -1.67 6.60
C LEU A 360 7.84 -2.33 7.83
N ALA A 361 8.69 -2.84 8.69
CA ALA A 361 8.28 -3.45 9.97
C ALA A 361 9.25 -2.96 11.05
N THR A 362 8.99 -3.31 12.30
CA THR A 362 9.86 -2.94 13.40
C THR A 362 10.19 -4.16 14.25
N SER A 363 11.31 -4.08 14.98
CA SER A 363 11.72 -5.10 15.94
C SER A 363 12.48 -4.40 17.05
N GLY A 364 11.88 -4.31 18.24
CA GLY A 364 12.43 -3.49 19.30
C GLY A 364 12.41 -2.03 18.88
N GLN A 365 13.56 -1.40 18.87
CA GLN A 365 13.71 0.00 18.44
C GLN A 365 14.19 0.14 16.99
N ASP A 366 14.36 -0.97 16.28
CA ASP A 366 14.91 -0.96 14.92
C ASP A 366 13.79 -0.99 13.87
N ALA A 367 13.98 -0.23 12.80
CA ALA A 367 13.20 -0.32 11.57
C ALA A 367 13.79 -1.41 10.67
N LEU A 368 12.94 -2.23 10.10
CA LEU A 368 13.29 -3.32 9.19
C LEU A 368 12.68 -2.98 7.82
N ALA A 369 13.49 -2.44 6.94
CA ALA A 369 13.03 -1.94 5.65
C ALA A 369 13.33 -2.95 4.54
N VAL A 370 12.32 -3.28 3.72
CA VAL A 370 12.44 -4.10 2.52
C VAL A 370 12.00 -3.24 1.33
N PHE A 371 12.90 -3.01 0.40
CA PHE A 371 12.68 -2.08 -0.69
C PHE A 371 13.32 -2.57 -1.99
N THR A 372 12.96 -1.96 -3.11
CA THR A 372 13.46 -2.37 -4.42
C THR A 372 14.35 -1.29 -5.03
N GLN A 373 15.35 -1.72 -5.78
CA GLN A 373 16.14 -0.83 -6.64
C GLN A 373 16.76 -1.64 -7.77
N PRO A 374 17.05 -1.02 -8.91
CA PRO A 374 17.86 -1.66 -9.94
C PRO A 374 19.24 -2.03 -9.40
N HIS A 375 19.72 -3.21 -9.79
CA HIS A 375 21.05 -3.68 -9.37
C HIS A 375 21.66 -4.58 -10.43
N GLY A 376 22.84 -4.23 -10.89
CA GLY A 376 23.50 -4.96 -11.98
C GLY A 376 22.67 -4.92 -13.26
N THR A 377 22.24 -6.08 -13.73
CA THR A 377 21.37 -6.20 -14.90
C THR A 377 19.90 -6.36 -14.55
N ASP A 378 19.59 -6.47 -13.25
CA ASP A 378 18.20 -6.57 -12.80
C ASP A 378 17.59 -5.17 -12.62
N GLY A 379 16.45 -4.96 -13.23
CA GLY A 379 15.73 -3.69 -13.06
C GLY A 379 15.06 -3.55 -11.71
N SER A 380 14.86 -4.65 -10.98
CA SER A 380 14.11 -4.63 -9.70
C SER A 380 14.60 -5.73 -8.77
N SER A 381 15.69 -5.47 -8.05
CA SER A 381 16.20 -6.35 -7.01
C SER A 381 15.67 -5.90 -5.65
N VAL A 382 15.42 -6.86 -4.76
CA VAL A 382 14.89 -6.59 -3.41
C VAL A 382 16.06 -6.48 -2.42
N PHE A 383 16.04 -5.44 -1.61
CA PHE A 383 17.03 -5.16 -0.58
C PHE A 383 16.38 -5.15 0.80
N PHE A 384 17.17 -5.47 1.80
CA PHE A 384 16.78 -5.41 3.20
C PHE A 384 17.78 -4.56 3.97
N ARG A 385 17.27 -3.69 4.85
CA ARG A 385 18.09 -2.91 5.78
C ARG A 385 17.45 -2.90 7.15
N ARG A 386 18.29 -3.01 8.16
CA ARG A 386 17.92 -2.78 9.54
C ARG A 386 18.57 -1.46 9.98
N ALA A 387 17.76 -0.54 10.45
CA ALA A 387 18.22 0.77 10.91
C ALA A 387 17.73 0.98 12.35
N GLY A 388 18.65 1.16 13.26
CA GLY A 388 18.33 1.46 14.64
C GLY A 388 18.34 2.95 14.92
N PRO A 389 17.99 3.36 16.15
CA PRO A 389 17.98 4.76 16.55
C PRO A 389 19.36 5.40 16.55
#